data_47a21780523df0069ca9178c6da79b64
#
_entry.id   47a21780523df0069ca9178c6da79b64
#
_cell.length_a   1.000
_cell.length_b   1.000
_cell.length_c   1.000
_cell.angle_alpha   90.00
_cell.angle_beta   90.00
_cell.angle_gamma   90.00
#
_symmetry.space_group_name_H-M   'P 1'
#
loop_
_entity.id
_entity.type
_entity.pdbx_description
1 polymer ?
#
loop_
_entity_poly.entity_id
_entity_poly.type
_entity_poly.pdbx_seq_one_letter_code
_entity_poly.pdbx_strand_id
1 'polypeptide(L)'
;MKKREQMKARVDALREQLLEPLLSRFPRILPTAPDSAARYALFSALMWFAIWILIAATTAIKLVFPEFIDQFGFMSYGRMRQAETNVLNWGVLFMGAVGAAFAIVPRVCQVRLWSERIGAQIVIGLNQVVLAGTVLVFLGRTQGISGMEWPWPVDIALVAIMVGVLQVLMATVMRRGEERLNAPARHLIAAFHVLPITYAVANFSTPFFYGVKQTYFSGLAAAGFLLAMSLVGVGSSLFVLPRATGNPIFSDRLSTFGWGLMLFILPWLGLTQRILGPAQDWVETLGITFAIAALIPASFVVTNVIATARGGGGKDPAVKFMVGATVIWGLALAQLLAGSFRHTAAIVGATWWNESIRTAFLGAFGLWLVGLMYHLIPRIRGRALRAPAMVNLHFWIGTVGVVIAWLSLALAGVVQGYLLRVGAETGGEVAVGEGWLRISAAVQPMLVGRLAAGVFVFTGIVLLLYNVQRTLAEGSEIEPEPVVAPREPAAVGGRT
;
A
#
# COMPACT_ATOMS: atom_id res chain seq x y z
N MET A 1 -10.69 -31.85 -13.59
CA MET A 1 -11.13 -31.26 -14.88
C MET A 1 -12.63 -30.91 -14.90
N LYS A 2 -13.54 -31.88 -14.85
CA LYS A 2 -15.02 -31.65 -14.92
C LYS A 2 -15.58 -30.59 -13.93
N LYS A 3 -15.21 -30.61 -12.63
CA LYS A 3 -15.69 -29.62 -11.64
C LYS A 3 -15.29 -28.19 -11.99
N ARG A 4 -14.14 -27.99 -12.60
CA ARG A 4 -13.61 -26.69 -12.97
C ARG A 4 -14.32 -26.12 -14.21
N GLU A 5 -14.62 -26.97 -15.19
CA GLU A 5 -15.42 -26.56 -16.36
C GLU A 5 -16.86 -26.21 -15.96
N GLN A 6 -17.45 -26.97 -15.04
CA GLN A 6 -18.76 -26.66 -14.47
C GLN A 6 -18.75 -25.31 -13.70
N MET A 7 -17.70 -25.02 -12.95
CA MET A 7 -17.56 -23.75 -12.23
C MET A 7 -17.38 -22.58 -13.19
N LYS A 8 -16.57 -22.75 -14.27
CA LYS A 8 -16.46 -21.78 -15.36
C LYS A 8 -17.79 -21.47 -15.99
N ALA A 9 -18.52 -22.48 -16.40
CA ALA A 9 -19.84 -22.35 -17.02
C ALA A 9 -20.84 -21.65 -16.08
N ARG A 10 -20.79 -21.92 -14.77
CA ARG A 10 -21.62 -21.24 -13.78
C ARG A 10 -21.29 -19.75 -13.63
N VAL A 11 -20.00 -19.39 -13.60
CA VAL A 11 -19.56 -17.99 -13.51
C VAL A 11 -19.94 -17.21 -14.78
N ASP A 12 -19.83 -17.83 -15.95
CA ASP A 12 -20.23 -17.20 -17.20
C ASP A 12 -21.76 -17.07 -17.32
N ALA A 13 -22.51 -18.07 -16.88
CA ALA A 13 -23.97 -18.01 -16.80
C ALA A 13 -24.48 -16.93 -15.83
N LEU A 14 -23.85 -16.78 -14.65
CA LEU A 14 -24.16 -15.71 -13.70
C LEU A 14 -23.92 -14.32 -14.30
N ARG A 15 -22.86 -14.18 -15.10
CA ARG A 15 -22.61 -12.92 -15.82
C ARG A 15 -23.71 -12.61 -16.81
N GLU A 16 -24.08 -13.57 -17.66
CA GLU A 16 -25.09 -13.37 -18.69
C GLU A 16 -26.50 -13.18 -18.12
N GLN A 17 -26.83 -13.92 -17.07
CA GLN A 17 -28.19 -13.89 -16.52
C GLN A 17 -28.47 -12.73 -15.57
N LEU A 18 -27.48 -12.35 -14.74
CA LEU A 18 -27.68 -11.34 -13.69
C LEU A 18 -27.04 -9.99 -14.00
N LEU A 19 -25.84 -10.00 -14.59
CA LEU A 19 -25.04 -8.79 -14.72
C LEU A 19 -25.21 -8.09 -16.08
N GLU A 20 -25.30 -8.81 -17.18
CA GLU A 20 -25.47 -8.20 -18.50
C GLU A 20 -26.82 -7.44 -18.63
N PRO A 21 -27.96 -7.93 -18.10
CA PRO A 21 -29.22 -7.17 -18.12
C PRO A 21 -29.16 -5.91 -17.25
N LEU A 22 -28.48 -5.95 -16.11
CA LEU A 22 -28.26 -4.78 -15.25
C LEU A 22 -27.32 -3.77 -15.92
N LEU A 23 -26.22 -4.25 -16.51
CA LEU A 23 -25.22 -3.43 -17.17
C LEU A 23 -25.73 -2.83 -18.50
N SER A 24 -26.68 -3.48 -19.18
CA SER A 24 -27.28 -2.95 -20.41
C SER A 24 -28.14 -1.71 -20.16
N ARG A 25 -28.66 -1.54 -18.93
CA ARG A 25 -29.45 -0.36 -18.52
C ARG A 25 -28.60 0.89 -18.27
N PHE A 26 -27.28 0.73 -18.06
CA PHE A 26 -26.37 1.87 -17.90
C PHE A 26 -25.79 2.28 -19.27
N PRO A 27 -25.60 3.59 -19.52
CA PRO A 27 -25.08 4.05 -20.81
C PRO A 27 -23.74 3.38 -21.13
N ARG A 28 -23.51 3.04 -22.40
CA ARG A 28 -22.29 2.41 -22.93
C ARG A 28 -21.03 3.28 -22.83
N ILE A 29 -20.98 4.19 -21.88
CA ILE A 29 -19.91 5.18 -21.67
C ILE A 29 -18.62 4.52 -21.15
N LEU A 30 -18.74 3.34 -20.49
CA LEU A 30 -17.59 2.68 -19.91
C LEU A 30 -16.87 1.80 -20.93
N PRO A 31 -15.55 1.96 -21.08
CA PRO A 31 -14.79 1.20 -22.05
C PRO A 31 -14.70 -0.28 -21.67
N THR A 32 -14.76 -1.12 -22.69
CA THR A 32 -14.64 -2.59 -22.58
C THR A 32 -13.32 -3.11 -23.13
N ALA A 33 -12.46 -2.21 -23.59
CA ALA A 33 -11.15 -2.57 -24.13
C ALA A 33 -10.27 -3.22 -23.04
N PRO A 34 -9.38 -4.17 -23.40
CA PRO A 34 -8.44 -4.76 -22.46
C PRO A 34 -7.67 -3.69 -21.67
N ASP A 35 -7.38 -3.98 -20.39
CA ASP A 35 -6.70 -3.09 -19.46
C ASP A 35 -7.41 -1.76 -19.13
N SER A 36 -8.64 -1.54 -19.58
CA SER A 36 -9.31 -0.26 -19.28
C SER A 36 -9.53 -0.07 -17.77
N ALA A 37 -9.96 -1.08 -17.04
CA ALA A 37 -10.12 -1.00 -15.58
C ALA A 37 -8.77 -0.72 -14.88
N ALA A 38 -7.71 -1.41 -15.28
CA ALA A 38 -6.38 -1.18 -14.75
C ALA A 38 -5.87 0.25 -15.04
N ARG A 39 -6.08 0.75 -16.26
CA ARG A 39 -5.75 2.14 -16.65
C ARG A 39 -6.49 3.15 -15.79
N TYR A 40 -7.81 3.01 -15.64
CA TYR A 40 -8.61 3.90 -14.78
C TYR A 40 -8.07 3.94 -13.37
N ALA A 41 -7.75 2.77 -12.76
CA ALA A 41 -7.22 2.70 -11.41
C ALA A 41 -5.83 3.35 -11.28
N LEU A 42 -4.90 3.05 -12.20
CA LEU A 42 -3.55 3.64 -12.15
C LEU A 42 -3.56 5.16 -12.36
N PHE A 43 -4.39 5.67 -13.28
CA PHE A 43 -4.53 7.12 -13.47
C PHE A 43 -5.27 7.80 -12.33
N SER A 44 -6.28 7.16 -11.73
CA SER A 44 -6.90 7.65 -10.49
C SER A 44 -5.89 7.73 -9.35
N ALA A 45 -5.04 6.72 -9.17
CA ALA A 45 -3.98 6.76 -8.17
C ALA A 45 -2.97 7.89 -8.41
N LEU A 46 -2.60 8.19 -9.68
CA LEU A 46 -1.76 9.36 -10.02
C LEU A 46 -2.45 10.67 -9.68
N MET A 47 -3.75 10.80 -9.97
CA MET A 47 -4.54 11.97 -9.60
C MET A 47 -4.56 12.16 -8.07
N TRP A 48 -4.81 11.08 -7.33
CA TRP A 48 -4.80 11.12 -5.87
C TRP A 48 -3.41 11.38 -5.30
N PHE A 49 -2.31 10.96 -5.96
CA PHE A 49 -0.95 11.37 -5.58
C PHE A 49 -0.79 12.89 -5.66
N ALA A 50 -1.31 13.52 -6.72
CA ALA A 50 -1.24 14.98 -6.86
C ALA A 50 -2.04 15.70 -5.76
N ILE A 51 -3.20 15.18 -5.38
CA ILE A 51 -4.01 15.72 -4.28
C ILE A 51 -3.32 15.46 -2.94
N TRP A 52 -2.88 14.23 -2.71
CA TRP A 52 -2.22 13.83 -1.47
C TRP A 52 -1.00 14.68 -1.15
N ILE A 53 -0.15 14.96 -2.15
CA ILE A 53 1.10 15.69 -1.89
C ILE A 53 0.85 17.14 -1.44
N LEU A 54 -0.24 17.75 -1.91
CA LEU A 54 -0.65 19.09 -1.45
C LEU A 54 -1.13 19.04 0.01
N ILE A 55 -1.96 18.06 0.36
CA ILE A 55 -2.42 17.84 1.72
C ILE A 55 -1.23 17.53 2.65
N ALA A 56 -0.33 16.63 2.24
CA ALA A 56 0.85 16.22 2.99
C ALA A 56 1.82 17.40 3.22
N ALA A 57 2.05 18.22 2.20
CA ALA A 57 2.88 19.43 2.33
C ALA A 57 2.27 20.41 3.35
N THR A 58 0.96 20.66 3.26
CA THR A 58 0.25 21.52 4.22
C THR A 58 0.32 20.95 5.64
N THR A 59 0.09 19.65 5.81
CA THR A 59 0.20 18.97 7.12
C THR A 59 1.62 19.06 7.68
N ALA A 60 2.63 18.88 6.85
CA ALA A 60 4.04 18.96 7.26
C ALA A 60 4.43 20.39 7.69
N ILE A 61 3.95 21.42 6.97
CA ILE A 61 4.17 22.82 7.34
C ILE A 61 3.48 23.13 8.68
N LYS A 62 2.22 22.74 8.86
CA LYS A 62 1.48 22.97 10.11
C LYS A 62 2.07 22.25 11.32
N LEU A 63 2.79 21.17 11.13
CA LEU A 63 3.47 20.50 12.22
C LEU A 63 4.65 21.32 12.78
N VAL A 64 5.30 22.13 11.93
CA VAL A 64 6.42 23.01 12.32
C VAL A 64 5.93 24.43 12.63
N PHE A 65 4.94 24.88 11.88
CA PHE A 65 4.32 26.22 11.97
C PHE A 65 2.80 26.07 12.18
N PRO A 66 2.32 25.85 13.41
CA PRO A 66 0.91 25.55 13.69
C PRO A 66 -0.07 26.61 13.20
N GLU A 67 0.35 27.87 13.19
CA GLU A 67 -0.48 29.02 12.77
C GLU A 67 -0.66 29.14 11.24
N PHE A 68 0.07 28.33 10.46
CA PHE A 68 -0.04 28.35 8.99
C PHE A 68 -1.47 28.06 8.55
N ILE A 69 -2.13 29.04 7.85
CA ILE A 69 -3.53 28.99 7.37
C ILE A 69 -4.55 28.57 8.44
N ASP A 70 -4.35 28.95 9.70
CA ASP A 70 -5.20 28.55 10.82
C ASP A 70 -6.56 29.27 10.85
N GLN A 71 -6.70 30.37 10.11
CA GLN A 71 -7.97 31.08 9.89
C GLN A 71 -9.07 30.20 9.27
N PHE A 72 -8.71 29.08 8.66
CA PHE A 72 -9.64 28.12 8.07
C PHE A 72 -9.82 26.91 8.99
N GLY A 73 -10.85 26.89 9.83
CA GLY A 73 -11.10 25.82 10.80
C GLY A 73 -11.23 24.41 10.19
N PHE A 74 -11.61 24.29 8.91
CA PHE A 74 -11.62 23.01 8.20
C PHE A 74 -10.20 22.52 7.84
N MET A 75 -9.19 23.39 7.88
CA MET A 75 -7.78 23.07 7.64
C MET A 75 -6.98 22.92 8.95
N SER A 76 -7.62 22.67 10.10
CA SER A 76 -6.92 22.37 11.34
C SER A 76 -5.99 21.15 11.17
N TYR A 77 -4.86 21.14 11.92
CA TYR A 77 -3.88 20.04 11.80
C TYR A 77 -4.51 18.66 11.93
N GLY A 78 -5.42 18.46 12.89
CA GLY A 78 -6.08 17.16 13.09
C GLY A 78 -6.85 16.69 11.87
N ARG A 79 -7.64 17.57 11.22
CA ARG A 79 -8.39 17.23 10.01
C ARG A 79 -7.47 16.99 8.81
N MET A 80 -6.47 17.86 8.63
CA MET A 80 -5.48 17.70 7.56
C MET A 80 -4.71 16.38 7.69
N ARG A 81 -4.32 16.01 8.92
CA ARG A 81 -3.61 14.75 9.19
C ARG A 81 -4.44 13.51 8.88
N GLN A 82 -5.73 13.54 9.24
CA GLN A 82 -6.66 12.45 8.88
C GLN A 82 -6.88 12.38 7.38
N ALA A 83 -7.11 13.51 6.71
CA ALA A 83 -7.26 13.58 5.26
C ALA A 83 -6.00 13.06 4.53
N GLU A 84 -4.80 13.50 4.95
CA GLU A 84 -3.51 13.01 4.43
C GLU A 84 -3.42 11.48 4.50
N THR A 85 -3.73 10.93 5.65
CA THR A 85 -3.67 9.48 5.89
C THR A 85 -4.63 8.70 5.00
N ASN A 86 -5.89 9.12 4.97
CA ASN A 86 -6.94 8.41 4.23
C ASN A 86 -6.76 8.54 2.71
N VAL A 87 -6.38 9.72 2.22
CA VAL A 87 -6.08 9.90 0.79
C VAL A 87 -4.89 9.05 0.37
N LEU A 88 -3.82 8.98 1.19
CA LEU A 88 -2.69 8.09 0.88
C LEU A 88 -3.10 6.63 0.87
N ASN A 89 -3.77 6.17 1.92
CA ASN A 89 -4.10 4.76 2.07
C ASN A 89 -5.09 4.29 0.99
N TRP A 90 -6.18 5.02 0.77
CA TRP A 90 -7.29 4.58 -0.06
C TRP A 90 -7.26 5.16 -1.48
N GLY A 91 -6.92 6.45 -1.61
CA GLY A 91 -6.85 7.12 -2.90
C GLY A 91 -5.58 6.77 -3.68
N VAL A 92 -4.45 6.60 -3.01
CA VAL A 92 -3.16 6.31 -3.65
C VAL A 92 -2.84 4.82 -3.61
N LEU A 93 -2.58 4.29 -2.41
CA LEU A 93 -2.03 2.94 -2.27
C LEU A 93 -3.04 1.85 -2.63
N PHE A 94 -4.25 1.90 -2.10
CA PHE A 94 -5.27 0.91 -2.41
C PHE A 94 -5.77 1.02 -3.86
N MET A 95 -6.01 2.23 -4.36
CA MET A 95 -6.35 2.46 -5.77
C MET A 95 -5.26 1.94 -6.71
N GLY A 96 -4.00 2.21 -6.40
CA GLY A 96 -2.86 1.69 -7.14
C GLY A 96 -2.74 0.16 -7.05
N ALA A 97 -3.04 -0.44 -5.89
CA ALA A 97 -3.10 -1.88 -5.71
C ALA A 97 -4.19 -2.53 -6.56
N VAL A 98 -5.37 -1.90 -6.68
CA VAL A 98 -6.44 -2.33 -7.60
C VAL A 98 -5.96 -2.29 -9.04
N GLY A 99 -5.29 -1.21 -9.44
CA GLY A 99 -4.70 -1.09 -10.78
C GLY A 99 -3.64 -2.16 -11.05
N ALA A 100 -2.78 -2.43 -10.07
CA ALA A 100 -1.80 -3.52 -10.12
C ALA A 100 -2.47 -4.89 -10.33
N ALA A 101 -3.47 -5.20 -9.52
CA ALA A 101 -4.15 -6.49 -9.58
C ALA A 101 -4.90 -6.69 -10.90
N PHE A 102 -5.62 -5.67 -11.37
CA PHE A 102 -6.34 -5.72 -12.65
C PHE A 102 -5.40 -5.81 -13.87
N ALA A 103 -4.16 -5.32 -13.77
CA ALA A 103 -3.17 -5.48 -14.81
C ALA A 103 -2.41 -6.81 -14.74
N ILE A 104 -1.96 -7.20 -13.54
CA ILE A 104 -1.06 -8.34 -13.34
C ILE A 104 -1.82 -9.68 -13.37
N VAL A 105 -2.93 -9.80 -12.62
CA VAL A 105 -3.63 -11.09 -12.48
C VAL A 105 -4.09 -11.66 -13.82
N PRO A 106 -4.70 -10.89 -14.74
CA PRO A 106 -5.05 -11.40 -16.06
C PRO A 106 -3.84 -11.92 -16.84
N ARG A 107 -2.71 -11.16 -16.84
CA ARG A 107 -1.48 -11.53 -17.56
C ARG A 107 -0.84 -12.80 -17.02
N VAL A 108 -0.75 -12.95 -15.70
CA VAL A 108 -0.14 -14.14 -15.10
C VAL A 108 -1.04 -15.36 -15.14
N CYS A 109 -2.36 -15.18 -15.23
CA CYS A 109 -3.35 -16.25 -15.43
C CYS A 109 -3.60 -16.55 -16.93
N GLN A 110 -3.04 -15.78 -17.85
CA GLN A 110 -3.25 -15.89 -19.30
C GLN A 110 -4.72 -15.87 -19.70
N VAL A 111 -5.50 -15.00 -19.07
CA VAL A 111 -6.92 -14.78 -19.34
C VAL A 111 -7.25 -13.29 -19.28
N ARG A 112 -8.27 -12.85 -20.02
CA ARG A 112 -8.76 -11.47 -19.89
C ARG A 112 -9.44 -11.28 -18.53
N LEU A 113 -9.41 -10.04 -18.02
CA LEU A 113 -10.17 -9.66 -16.84
C LEU A 113 -11.64 -10.07 -17.03
N TRP A 114 -12.25 -10.62 -15.98
CA TRP A 114 -13.63 -11.13 -16.07
C TRP A 114 -14.62 -10.10 -16.64
N SER A 115 -14.51 -8.83 -16.22
CA SER A 115 -15.27 -7.73 -16.81
C SER A 115 -14.52 -6.40 -16.62
N GLU A 116 -14.04 -5.83 -17.71
CA GLU A 116 -13.43 -4.50 -17.73
C GLU A 116 -14.44 -3.42 -17.30
N ARG A 117 -15.69 -3.58 -17.68
CA ARG A 117 -16.78 -2.64 -17.36
C ARG A 117 -17.06 -2.60 -15.87
N ILE A 118 -17.20 -3.74 -15.21
CA ILE A 118 -17.41 -3.83 -13.75
C ILE A 118 -16.17 -3.31 -13.04
N GLY A 119 -14.97 -3.70 -13.48
CA GLY A 119 -13.71 -3.18 -12.93
C GLY A 119 -13.65 -1.65 -12.99
N ALA A 120 -14.02 -1.04 -14.12
CA ALA A 120 -14.05 0.41 -14.26
C ALA A 120 -15.12 1.08 -13.34
N GLN A 121 -16.31 0.46 -13.20
CA GLN A 121 -17.34 0.94 -12.26
C GLN A 121 -16.88 0.92 -10.81
N ILE A 122 -16.18 -0.14 -10.39
CA ILE A 122 -15.59 -0.28 -9.07
C ILE A 122 -14.57 0.85 -8.83
N VAL A 123 -13.72 1.14 -9.81
CA VAL A 123 -12.75 2.25 -9.72
C VAL A 123 -13.44 3.61 -9.59
N ILE A 124 -14.51 3.86 -10.35
CA ILE A 124 -15.31 5.08 -10.23
C ILE A 124 -15.94 5.16 -8.83
N GLY A 125 -16.55 4.08 -8.36
CA GLY A 125 -17.10 4.01 -7.00
C GLY A 125 -16.05 4.26 -5.92
N LEU A 126 -14.85 3.72 -6.07
CA LEU A 126 -13.75 3.98 -5.15
C LEU A 126 -13.34 5.46 -5.13
N ASN A 127 -13.26 6.12 -6.30
CA ASN A 127 -13.01 7.56 -6.36
C ASN A 127 -14.09 8.37 -5.60
N GLN A 128 -15.36 7.99 -5.74
CA GLN A 128 -16.47 8.65 -5.03
C GLN A 128 -16.37 8.43 -3.52
N VAL A 129 -16.04 7.23 -3.07
CA VAL A 129 -15.86 6.88 -1.64
C VAL A 129 -14.70 7.69 -1.04
N VAL A 130 -13.55 7.74 -1.71
CA VAL A 130 -12.38 8.51 -1.24
C VAL A 130 -12.70 10.01 -1.20
N LEU A 131 -13.37 10.55 -2.22
CA LEU A 131 -13.77 11.95 -2.26
C LEU A 131 -14.74 12.26 -1.12
N ALA A 132 -15.81 11.47 -0.96
CA ALA A 132 -16.81 11.68 0.07
C ALA A 132 -16.21 11.59 1.47
N GLY A 133 -15.37 10.56 1.73
CA GLY A 133 -14.67 10.39 3.01
C GLY A 133 -13.75 11.57 3.31
N THR A 134 -13.00 12.06 2.33
CA THR A 134 -12.10 13.22 2.50
C THR A 134 -12.88 14.50 2.80
N VAL A 135 -13.98 14.76 2.08
CA VAL A 135 -14.85 15.91 2.34
C VAL A 135 -15.45 15.85 3.73
N LEU A 136 -15.94 14.68 4.18
CA LEU A 136 -16.49 14.50 5.51
C LEU A 136 -15.47 14.74 6.61
N VAL A 137 -14.20 14.33 6.42
CA VAL A 137 -13.10 14.65 7.34
C VAL A 137 -12.90 16.17 7.45
N PHE A 138 -12.86 16.90 6.34
CA PHE A 138 -12.76 18.37 6.37
C PHE A 138 -13.95 19.03 7.04
N LEU A 139 -15.15 18.46 6.92
CA LEU A 139 -16.34 18.92 7.63
C LEU A 139 -16.36 18.51 9.12
N GLY A 140 -15.35 17.80 9.61
CA GLY A 140 -15.25 17.33 11.01
C GLY A 140 -16.15 16.13 11.33
N ARG A 141 -16.65 15.44 10.32
CA ARG A 141 -17.47 14.24 10.48
C ARG A 141 -16.56 13.00 10.45
N THR A 142 -16.03 12.61 11.59
CA THR A 142 -15.11 11.47 11.74
C THR A 142 -15.49 10.58 12.91
N GLN A 143 -15.04 9.32 12.90
CA GLN A 143 -15.22 8.38 14.02
C GLN A 143 -14.18 8.58 15.13
N GLY A 144 -13.08 9.28 14.87
CA GLY A 144 -11.99 9.48 15.84
C GLY A 144 -11.19 8.23 16.16
N ILE A 145 -11.25 7.19 15.31
CA ILE A 145 -10.53 5.93 15.48
C ILE A 145 -9.37 5.90 14.47
N SER A 146 -8.14 5.78 14.97
CA SER A 146 -6.95 5.77 14.12
C SER A 146 -6.98 4.63 13.10
N GLY A 147 -6.80 4.98 11.81
CA GLY A 147 -6.85 4.05 10.69
C GLY A 147 -8.27 3.72 10.18
N MET A 148 -9.30 4.23 10.86
CA MET A 148 -10.72 4.06 10.54
C MET A 148 -11.46 5.37 10.84
N GLU A 149 -10.93 6.48 10.33
CA GLU A 149 -11.45 7.82 10.68
C GLU A 149 -12.73 8.18 9.94
N TRP A 150 -13.06 7.51 8.85
CA TRP A 150 -14.26 7.79 8.07
C TRP A 150 -15.54 7.40 8.81
N PRO A 151 -16.66 8.11 8.59
CA PRO A 151 -17.94 7.71 9.15
C PRO A 151 -18.36 6.33 8.61
N TRP A 152 -19.01 5.54 9.44
CA TRP A 152 -19.43 4.17 9.14
C TRP A 152 -20.15 3.95 7.79
N PRO A 153 -20.97 4.89 7.23
CA PRO A 153 -21.56 4.68 5.90
C PRO A 153 -20.50 4.65 4.79
N VAL A 154 -19.42 5.45 4.93
CA VAL A 154 -18.29 5.46 3.99
C VAL A 154 -17.47 4.18 4.11
N ASP A 155 -17.29 3.68 5.33
CA ASP A 155 -16.60 2.41 5.59
C ASP A 155 -17.34 1.21 5.00
N ILE A 156 -18.69 1.18 5.12
CA ILE A 156 -19.51 0.15 4.46
C ILE A 156 -19.32 0.21 2.94
N ALA A 157 -19.37 1.40 2.36
CA ALA A 157 -19.18 1.57 0.91
C ALA A 157 -17.76 1.13 0.50
N LEU A 158 -16.73 1.44 1.30
CA LEU A 158 -15.35 0.99 1.05
C LEU A 158 -15.24 -0.54 1.11
N VAL A 159 -15.82 -1.19 2.11
CA VAL A 159 -15.83 -2.66 2.22
C VAL A 159 -16.57 -3.28 1.02
N ALA A 160 -17.69 -2.72 0.60
CA ALA A 160 -18.40 -3.18 -0.59
C ALA A 160 -17.53 -3.08 -1.86
N ILE A 161 -16.78 -1.99 -2.02
CA ILE A 161 -15.80 -1.83 -3.11
C ILE A 161 -14.70 -2.90 -3.02
N MET A 162 -14.12 -3.13 -1.84
CA MET A 162 -13.08 -4.15 -1.64
C MET A 162 -13.59 -5.55 -2.03
N VAL A 163 -14.81 -5.90 -1.61
CA VAL A 163 -15.47 -7.16 -1.97
C VAL A 163 -15.72 -7.23 -3.47
N GLY A 164 -16.14 -6.14 -4.11
CA GLY A 164 -16.31 -6.05 -5.56
C GLY A 164 -15.00 -6.31 -6.32
N VAL A 165 -13.89 -5.73 -5.89
CA VAL A 165 -12.56 -6.00 -6.47
C VAL A 165 -12.21 -7.49 -6.33
N LEU A 166 -12.40 -8.05 -5.13
CA LEU A 166 -12.15 -9.47 -4.87
C LEU A 166 -12.98 -10.38 -5.79
N GLN A 167 -14.26 -10.08 -5.97
CA GLN A 167 -15.13 -10.84 -6.86
C GLN A 167 -14.62 -10.83 -8.31
N VAL A 168 -14.24 -9.66 -8.85
CA VAL A 168 -13.69 -9.55 -10.21
C VAL A 168 -12.41 -10.36 -10.35
N LEU A 169 -11.50 -10.29 -9.35
CA LEU A 169 -10.25 -11.05 -9.36
C LEU A 169 -10.51 -12.56 -9.26
N MET A 170 -11.38 -13.00 -8.37
CA MET A 170 -11.72 -14.42 -8.22
C MET A 170 -12.37 -14.99 -9.48
N ALA A 171 -13.34 -14.27 -10.07
CA ALA A 171 -13.95 -14.67 -11.33
C ALA A 171 -12.93 -14.76 -12.48
N THR A 172 -11.91 -13.85 -12.50
CA THR A 172 -10.81 -13.90 -13.45
C THR A 172 -9.96 -15.15 -13.25
N VAL A 173 -9.54 -15.41 -12.00
CA VAL A 173 -8.70 -16.56 -11.65
C VAL A 173 -9.37 -17.89 -11.91
N MET A 174 -10.69 -17.99 -11.71
CA MET A 174 -11.45 -19.22 -11.99
C MET A 174 -11.41 -19.61 -13.47
N ARG A 175 -11.16 -18.65 -14.36
CA ARG A 175 -11.05 -18.86 -15.81
C ARG A 175 -9.65 -19.30 -16.27
N ARG A 176 -8.62 -19.26 -15.40
CA ARG A 176 -7.24 -19.61 -15.76
C ARG A 176 -7.14 -21.02 -16.35
N GLY A 177 -6.20 -21.20 -17.30
CA GLY A 177 -5.90 -22.52 -17.88
C GLY A 177 -5.07 -23.39 -16.95
N GLU A 178 -4.11 -22.81 -16.23
CA GLU A 178 -3.18 -23.51 -15.34
C GLU A 178 -3.81 -23.96 -14.03
N GLU A 179 -3.35 -25.10 -13.50
CA GLU A 179 -3.86 -25.62 -12.23
C GLU A 179 -3.34 -24.82 -11.03
N ARG A 180 -2.04 -24.47 -11.04
CA ARG A 180 -1.39 -23.78 -9.94
C ARG A 180 -1.38 -22.27 -10.18
N LEU A 181 -1.63 -21.51 -9.13
CA LEU A 181 -1.41 -20.06 -9.13
C LEU A 181 0.09 -19.77 -9.00
N ASN A 182 0.60 -18.97 -9.90
CA ASN A 182 1.98 -18.48 -9.80
C ASN A 182 2.15 -17.47 -8.64
N ALA A 183 3.40 -17.21 -8.28
CA ALA A 183 3.72 -16.39 -7.13
C ALA A 183 3.07 -14.99 -7.14
N PRO A 184 3.15 -14.16 -8.21
CA PRO A 184 2.50 -12.86 -8.24
C PRO A 184 0.99 -12.93 -7.97
N ALA A 185 0.27 -13.86 -8.62
CA ALA A 185 -1.17 -13.99 -8.44
C ALA A 185 -1.55 -14.40 -7.02
N ARG A 186 -0.80 -15.34 -6.39
CA ARG A 186 -1.05 -15.75 -5.00
C ARG A 186 -0.98 -14.57 -4.03
N HIS A 187 0.06 -13.73 -4.15
CA HIS A 187 0.25 -12.58 -3.29
C HIS A 187 -0.87 -11.54 -3.47
N LEU A 188 -1.17 -11.17 -4.73
CA LEU A 188 -2.22 -10.19 -5.01
C LEU A 188 -3.59 -10.65 -4.55
N ILE A 189 -3.97 -11.91 -4.85
CA ILE A 189 -5.27 -12.44 -4.42
C ILE A 189 -5.38 -12.49 -2.90
N ALA A 190 -4.32 -12.91 -2.20
CA ALA A 190 -4.31 -12.93 -0.75
C ALA A 190 -4.47 -11.52 -0.15
N ALA A 191 -3.83 -10.50 -0.74
CA ALA A 191 -3.99 -9.11 -0.30
C ALA A 191 -5.46 -8.67 -0.33
N PHE A 192 -6.17 -8.98 -1.42
CA PHE A 192 -7.58 -8.62 -1.59
C PHE A 192 -8.55 -9.51 -0.81
N HIS A 193 -8.10 -10.62 -0.20
CA HIS A 193 -8.88 -11.35 0.82
C HIS A 193 -8.66 -10.76 2.21
N VAL A 194 -7.42 -10.51 2.58
CA VAL A 194 -7.05 -10.05 3.93
C VAL A 194 -7.66 -8.69 4.24
N LEU A 195 -7.53 -7.74 3.31
CA LEU A 195 -7.89 -6.34 3.58
C LEU A 195 -9.38 -6.15 3.88
N PRO A 196 -10.34 -6.64 3.07
CA PRO A 196 -11.76 -6.50 3.38
C PRO A 196 -12.16 -7.21 4.67
N ILE A 197 -11.55 -8.38 4.97
CA ILE A 197 -11.86 -9.14 6.19
C ILE A 197 -11.39 -8.38 7.42
N THR A 198 -10.12 -7.97 7.46
CA THR A 198 -9.55 -7.29 8.63
C THR A 198 -10.18 -5.92 8.85
N TYR A 199 -10.42 -5.18 7.79
CA TYR A 199 -11.04 -3.86 7.86
C TYR A 199 -12.51 -3.94 8.29
N ALA A 200 -13.29 -4.88 7.72
CA ALA A 200 -14.69 -5.09 8.11
C ALA A 200 -14.81 -5.55 9.57
N VAL A 201 -14.02 -6.55 9.97
CA VAL A 201 -14.03 -7.04 11.37
C VAL A 201 -13.67 -5.91 12.33
N ALA A 202 -12.66 -5.11 12.02
CA ALA A 202 -12.26 -3.98 12.85
C ALA A 202 -13.38 -2.93 12.96
N ASN A 203 -13.93 -2.46 11.84
CA ASN A 203 -14.97 -1.42 11.84
C ASN A 203 -16.29 -1.88 12.47
N PHE A 204 -16.77 -3.07 12.13
CA PHE A 204 -18.06 -3.56 12.64
C PHE A 204 -17.99 -4.00 14.10
N SER A 205 -16.78 -4.20 14.65
CA SER A 205 -16.61 -4.49 16.07
C SER A 205 -16.60 -3.24 16.96
N THR A 206 -16.25 -2.07 16.41
CA THR A 206 -16.08 -0.83 17.18
C THR A 206 -17.33 -0.38 17.95
N PRO A 207 -18.58 -0.52 17.44
CA PRO A 207 -19.77 -0.17 18.20
C PRO A 207 -20.01 -1.03 19.45
N PHE A 208 -19.42 -2.22 19.53
CA PHE A 208 -19.64 -3.20 20.61
C PHE A 208 -18.51 -3.19 21.65
N PHE A 209 -17.38 -2.55 21.37
CA PHE A 209 -16.21 -2.57 22.23
C PHE A 209 -15.64 -1.16 22.43
N TYR A 210 -15.34 -0.82 23.69
CA TYR A 210 -14.86 0.48 24.11
C TYR A 210 -13.48 0.37 24.79
N GLY A 211 -12.79 1.49 24.89
CA GLY A 211 -11.52 1.60 25.61
C GLY A 211 -10.44 0.69 25.04
N VAL A 212 -9.78 -0.07 25.88
CA VAL A 212 -8.66 -0.95 25.49
C VAL A 212 -9.06 -1.96 24.41
N LYS A 213 -10.27 -2.53 24.49
CA LYS A 213 -10.75 -3.50 23.50
C LYS A 213 -10.85 -2.91 22.10
N GLN A 214 -11.31 -1.67 21.96
CA GLN A 214 -11.36 -0.97 20.68
C GLN A 214 -9.96 -0.82 20.05
N THR A 215 -8.92 -0.65 20.87
CA THR A 215 -7.56 -0.53 20.38
C THR A 215 -7.02 -1.81 19.73
N TYR A 216 -7.51 -2.99 20.10
CA TYR A 216 -7.14 -4.25 19.42
C TYR A 216 -7.69 -4.28 17.99
N PHE A 217 -8.90 -3.80 17.78
CA PHE A 217 -9.51 -3.75 16.44
C PHE A 217 -8.82 -2.72 15.56
N SER A 218 -8.44 -1.55 16.08
CA SER A 218 -7.63 -0.60 15.30
C SER A 218 -6.25 -1.17 14.96
N GLY A 219 -5.63 -1.93 15.86
CA GLY A 219 -4.41 -2.68 15.60
C GLY A 219 -4.58 -3.74 14.50
N LEU A 220 -5.71 -4.46 14.51
CA LEU A 220 -6.05 -5.44 13.46
C LEU A 220 -6.21 -4.78 12.09
N ALA A 221 -6.90 -3.63 12.02
CA ALA A 221 -7.04 -2.88 10.76
C ALA A 221 -5.68 -2.42 10.23
N ALA A 222 -4.83 -1.86 11.10
CA ALA A 222 -3.48 -1.41 10.74
C ALA A 222 -2.60 -2.57 10.27
N ALA A 223 -2.60 -3.71 10.97
CA ALA A 223 -1.85 -4.90 10.58
C ALA A 223 -2.39 -5.55 9.30
N GLY A 224 -3.71 -5.53 9.10
CA GLY A 224 -4.35 -6.00 7.87
C GLY A 224 -3.96 -5.15 6.66
N PHE A 225 -3.93 -3.83 6.81
CA PHE A 225 -3.45 -2.92 5.77
C PHE A 225 -1.95 -3.13 5.49
N LEU A 226 -1.12 -3.23 6.53
CA LEU A 226 0.31 -3.54 6.41
C LEU A 226 0.53 -4.84 5.63
N LEU A 227 -0.15 -5.92 6.01
CA LEU A 227 -0.05 -7.21 5.34
C LEU A 227 -0.51 -7.13 3.88
N ALA A 228 -1.68 -6.52 3.62
CA ALA A 228 -2.22 -6.43 2.26
C ALA A 228 -1.28 -5.64 1.34
N MET A 229 -0.77 -4.48 1.77
CA MET A 229 0.15 -3.68 0.97
C MET A 229 1.51 -4.37 0.81
N SER A 230 1.99 -5.11 1.82
CA SER A 230 3.19 -5.93 1.71
C SER A 230 3.02 -7.03 0.64
N LEU A 231 1.89 -7.73 0.65
CA LEU A 231 1.57 -8.75 -0.35
C LEU A 231 1.47 -8.14 -1.76
N VAL A 232 0.87 -6.95 -1.90
CA VAL A 232 0.83 -6.22 -3.20
C VAL A 232 2.24 -5.86 -3.65
N GLY A 233 3.07 -5.31 -2.79
CA GLY A 233 4.45 -4.92 -3.11
C GLY A 233 5.31 -6.10 -3.52
N VAL A 234 5.28 -7.19 -2.74
CA VAL A 234 6.02 -8.43 -3.04
C VAL A 234 5.50 -9.07 -4.32
N GLY A 235 4.18 -9.22 -4.48
CA GLY A 235 3.57 -9.77 -5.68
C GLY A 235 3.91 -8.97 -6.94
N SER A 236 3.90 -7.64 -6.83
CA SER A 236 4.32 -6.74 -7.91
C SER A 236 5.81 -6.89 -8.23
N SER A 237 6.67 -7.02 -7.23
CA SER A 237 8.10 -7.25 -7.42
C SER A 237 8.38 -8.57 -8.15
N LEU A 238 7.69 -9.65 -7.75
CA LEU A 238 7.81 -10.95 -8.40
C LEU A 238 7.22 -10.98 -9.83
N PHE A 239 6.41 -9.98 -10.20
CA PHE A 239 5.96 -9.79 -11.58
C PHE A 239 6.93 -8.93 -12.39
N VAL A 240 7.36 -7.79 -11.82
CA VAL A 240 8.18 -6.80 -12.53
C VAL A 240 9.61 -7.28 -12.73
N LEU A 241 10.25 -7.82 -11.69
CA LEU A 241 11.67 -8.17 -11.74
C LEU A 241 12.01 -9.18 -12.83
N PRO A 242 11.32 -10.33 -12.98
CA PRO A 242 11.62 -11.26 -14.07
C PRO A 242 11.50 -10.64 -15.46
N ARG A 243 10.50 -9.76 -15.64
CA ARG A 243 10.28 -9.06 -16.93
C ARG A 243 11.29 -7.97 -17.21
N ALA A 244 11.74 -7.29 -16.17
CA ALA A 244 12.66 -6.18 -16.27
C ALA A 244 14.13 -6.62 -16.38
N THR A 245 14.48 -7.76 -15.80
CA THR A 245 15.86 -8.27 -15.75
C THR A 245 16.13 -9.44 -16.69
N GLY A 246 15.08 -10.16 -17.11
CA GLY A 246 15.19 -11.43 -17.84
C GLY A 246 15.51 -12.63 -16.95
N ASN A 247 15.70 -12.44 -15.64
CA ASN A 247 15.99 -13.53 -14.70
C ASN A 247 14.70 -14.24 -14.26
N PRO A 248 14.69 -15.57 -14.06
CA PRO A 248 13.60 -16.22 -13.37
C PRO A 248 13.55 -15.79 -11.89
N ILE A 249 12.41 -15.99 -11.24
CA ILE A 249 12.31 -15.83 -9.78
C ILE A 249 13.36 -16.74 -9.12
N PHE A 250 14.21 -16.15 -8.25
CA PHE A 250 15.33 -16.87 -7.62
C PHE A 250 14.88 -18.16 -6.92
N SER A 251 13.78 -18.12 -6.17
CA SER A 251 13.24 -19.30 -5.51
C SER A 251 11.72 -19.22 -5.33
N ASP A 252 11.00 -20.11 -6.03
CA ASP A 252 9.55 -20.26 -5.81
C ASP A 252 9.23 -20.85 -4.42
N ARG A 253 10.14 -21.66 -3.85
CA ARG A 253 10.01 -22.15 -2.47
C ARG A 253 10.03 -21.03 -1.46
N LEU A 254 11.03 -20.13 -1.52
CA LEU A 254 11.07 -18.92 -0.64
C LEU A 254 9.85 -18.05 -0.83
N SER A 255 9.37 -17.87 -2.05
CA SER A 255 8.14 -17.14 -2.33
C SER A 255 6.92 -17.80 -1.68
N THR A 256 6.81 -19.13 -1.73
CA THR A 256 5.67 -19.87 -1.17
C THR A 256 5.68 -19.86 0.35
N PHE A 257 6.82 -20.16 0.97
CA PHE A 257 6.95 -20.13 2.42
C PHE A 257 6.83 -18.71 2.98
N GLY A 258 7.48 -17.73 2.32
CA GLY A 258 7.37 -16.31 2.70
C GLY A 258 5.92 -15.83 2.68
N TRP A 259 5.18 -16.15 1.63
CA TRP A 259 3.75 -15.85 1.50
C TRP A 259 2.92 -16.44 2.66
N GLY A 260 3.08 -17.74 2.93
CA GLY A 260 2.36 -18.42 4.02
C GLY A 260 2.69 -17.86 5.40
N LEU A 261 3.98 -17.61 5.66
CA LEU A 261 4.42 -17.01 6.93
C LEU A 261 3.96 -15.56 7.08
N MET A 262 3.94 -14.76 6.01
CA MET A 262 3.38 -13.42 6.06
C MET A 262 1.91 -13.43 6.46
N LEU A 263 1.10 -14.32 5.87
CA LEU A 263 -0.33 -14.46 6.19
C LEU A 263 -0.57 -14.87 7.63
N PHE A 264 0.30 -15.69 8.19
CA PHE A 264 0.17 -16.18 9.57
C PHE A 264 0.71 -15.16 10.61
N ILE A 265 1.85 -14.51 10.32
CA ILE A 265 2.60 -13.72 11.30
C ILE A 265 2.18 -12.25 11.32
N LEU A 266 2.07 -11.60 10.15
CA LEU A 266 1.90 -10.15 10.09
C LEU A 266 0.58 -9.62 10.70
N PRO A 267 -0.55 -10.36 10.70
CA PRO A 267 -1.77 -9.89 11.38
C PRO A 267 -1.58 -9.61 12.88
N TRP A 268 -0.67 -10.34 13.53
CA TRP A 268 -0.39 -10.18 14.96
C TRP A 268 0.46 -8.96 15.30
N LEU A 269 1.10 -8.33 14.30
CA LEU A 269 1.91 -7.12 14.51
C LEU A 269 1.07 -5.92 15.00
N GLY A 270 -0.25 -5.96 14.85
CA GLY A 270 -1.14 -4.96 15.47
C GLY A 270 -1.07 -4.94 17.00
N LEU A 271 -0.60 -6.02 17.63
CA LEU A 271 -0.44 -6.10 19.09
C LEU A 271 0.82 -5.39 19.58
N THR A 272 1.83 -5.16 18.72
CA THR A 272 3.08 -4.48 19.12
C THR A 272 2.88 -3.04 19.59
N GLN A 273 1.79 -2.40 19.19
CA GLN A 273 1.44 -1.05 19.63
C GLN A 273 0.84 -1.00 21.05
N ARG A 274 0.75 -2.15 21.75
CA ARG A 274 0.12 -2.28 23.07
C ARG A 274 1.12 -2.57 24.19
N ILE A 275 2.40 -2.62 23.84
CA ILE A 275 3.48 -2.85 24.81
C ILE A 275 3.57 -1.67 25.77
N LEU A 276 3.66 -1.97 27.06
CA LEU A 276 3.58 -1.01 28.18
C LEU A 276 2.24 -0.25 28.27
N GLY A 277 1.18 -0.74 27.60
CA GLY A 277 -0.17 -0.21 27.71
C GLY A 277 -0.99 -0.93 28.79
N PRO A 278 -2.28 -0.60 28.93
CA PRO A 278 -3.20 -1.26 29.87
C PRO A 278 -3.68 -2.63 29.34
N ALA A 279 -2.92 -3.28 28.47
CA ALA A 279 -3.20 -4.60 27.94
C ALA A 279 -2.69 -5.69 28.91
N GLN A 280 -3.25 -6.90 28.77
CA GLN A 280 -2.78 -8.05 29.53
C GLN A 280 -1.37 -8.46 29.06
N ASP A 281 -0.53 -8.93 30.00
CA ASP A 281 0.87 -9.32 29.71
C ASP A 281 1.02 -10.36 28.58
N TRP A 282 0.06 -11.28 28.47
CA TRP A 282 0.10 -12.28 27.40
C TRP A 282 -0.07 -11.66 26.00
N VAL A 283 -0.82 -10.55 25.88
CA VAL A 283 -0.98 -9.81 24.61
C VAL A 283 0.33 -9.18 24.19
N GLU A 284 1.05 -8.56 25.13
CA GLU A 284 2.37 -8.00 24.88
C GLU A 284 3.37 -9.09 24.47
N THR A 285 3.35 -10.23 25.19
CA THR A 285 4.21 -11.37 24.87
C THR A 285 3.94 -11.90 23.46
N LEU A 286 2.69 -12.01 23.04
CA LEU A 286 2.33 -12.37 21.65
C LEU A 286 2.85 -11.32 20.67
N GLY A 287 2.66 -10.02 20.94
CA GLY A 287 3.16 -8.94 20.10
C GLY A 287 4.67 -9.05 19.86
N ILE A 288 5.46 -9.23 20.92
CA ILE A 288 6.92 -9.41 20.86
C ILE A 288 7.29 -10.68 20.07
N THR A 289 6.63 -11.79 20.39
CA THR A 289 6.91 -13.09 19.72
C THR A 289 6.70 -13.00 18.21
N PHE A 290 5.57 -12.42 17.78
CA PHE A 290 5.30 -12.27 16.35
C PHE A 290 6.14 -11.18 15.68
N ALA A 291 6.59 -10.16 16.41
CA ALA A 291 7.57 -9.20 15.89
C ALA A 291 8.94 -9.88 15.59
N ILE A 292 9.39 -10.77 16.47
CA ILE A 292 10.60 -11.60 16.21
C ILE A 292 10.36 -12.50 15.02
N ALA A 293 9.25 -13.22 14.99
CA ALA A 293 8.90 -14.15 13.93
C ALA A 293 8.79 -13.45 12.55
N ALA A 294 8.40 -12.16 12.50
CA ALA A 294 8.24 -11.41 11.26
C ALA A 294 9.55 -11.22 10.47
N LEU A 295 10.71 -11.32 11.13
CA LEU A 295 12.00 -11.29 10.44
C LEU A 295 12.23 -12.52 9.55
N ILE A 296 11.57 -13.65 9.80
CA ILE A 296 11.71 -14.86 8.98
C ILE A 296 11.13 -14.62 7.58
N PRO A 297 9.82 -14.31 7.40
CA PRO A 297 9.31 -14.00 6.08
C PRO A 297 9.98 -12.76 5.46
N ALA A 298 10.40 -11.78 6.27
CA ALA A 298 11.14 -10.63 5.77
C ALA A 298 12.47 -11.03 5.11
N SER A 299 13.25 -11.90 5.75
CA SER A 299 14.50 -12.42 5.16
C SER A 299 14.26 -13.19 3.86
N PHE A 300 13.20 -14.01 3.79
CA PHE A 300 12.83 -14.74 2.58
C PHE A 300 12.46 -13.79 1.43
N VAL A 301 11.65 -12.77 1.71
CA VAL A 301 11.24 -11.78 0.71
C VAL A 301 12.44 -10.97 0.23
N VAL A 302 13.23 -10.41 1.14
CA VAL A 302 14.39 -9.57 0.81
C VAL A 302 15.41 -10.37 -0.02
N THR A 303 15.73 -11.59 0.41
CA THR A 303 16.66 -12.47 -0.31
C THR A 303 16.13 -12.79 -1.70
N ASN A 304 14.85 -13.18 -1.83
CA ASN A 304 14.27 -13.57 -3.11
C ASN A 304 14.23 -12.41 -4.09
N VAL A 305 13.82 -11.21 -3.64
CA VAL A 305 13.75 -10.00 -4.48
C VAL A 305 15.14 -9.56 -4.93
N ILE A 306 16.11 -9.46 -4.00
CA ILE A 306 17.48 -9.03 -4.33
C ILE A 306 18.15 -10.05 -5.27
N ALA A 307 18.04 -11.33 -4.98
CA ALA A 307 18.65 -12.37 -5.79
C ALA A 307 18.03 -12.45 -7.19
N THR A 308 16.71 -12.26 -7.33
CA THR A 308 16.03 -12.15 -8.64
C THR A 308 16.52 -10.94 -9.44
N ALA A 309 16.79 -9.82 -8.76
CA ALA A 309 17.26 -8.60 -9.42
C ALA A 309 18.74 -8.64 -9.83
N ARG A 310 19.57 -9.54 -9.26
CA ARG A 310 21.02 -9.59 -9.51
C ARG A 310 21.36 -10.12 -10.89
N GLY A 311 22.36 -9.51 -11.52
CA GLY A 311 22.97 -10.01 -12.77
C GLY A 311 22.11 -9.87 -14.01
N GLY A 312 20.91 -9.29 -13.92
CA GLY A 312 20.06 -9.05 -15.07
C GLY A 312 20.57 -7.95 -15.98
N GLY A 313 20.57 -8.20 -17.30
CA GLY A 313 20.97 -7.21 -18.32
C GLY A 313 19.97 -6.08 -18.55
N GLY A 314 18.83 -6.10 -17.85
CA GLY A 314 17.74 -5.15 -18.05
C GLY A 314 18.05 -3.75 -17.51
N LYS A 315 17.79 -2.75 -18.36
CA LYS A 315 17.96 -1.32 -18.01
C LYS A 315 16.66 -0.67 -17.48
N ASP A 316 15.64 -1.48 -17.11
CA ASP A 316 14.37 -0.94 -16.61
C ASP A 316 14.60 -0.30 -15.22
N PRO A 317 14.40 1.02 -15.09
CA PRO A 317 14.64 1.71 -13.84
C PRO A 317 13.67 1.29 -12.72
N ALA A 318 12.55 0.64 -13.05
CA ALA A 318 11.60 0.09 -12.07
C ALA A 318 12.26 -0.92 -11.10
N VAL A 319 13.32 -1.63 -11.54
CA VAL A 319 14.08 -2.58 -10.71
C VAL A 319 14.57 -1.92 -9.42
N LYS A 320 15.11 -0.69 -9.50
CA LYS A 320 15.63 0.04 -8.33
C LYS A 320 14.52 0.31 -7.31
N PHE A 321 13.33 0.69 -7.78
CA PHE A 321 12.17 0.92 -6.91
C PHE A 321 11.72 -0.35 -6.21
N MET A 322 11.66 -1.49 -6.92
CA MET A 322 11.29 -2.77 -6.34
C MET A 322 12.27 -3.21 -5.25
N VAL A 323 13.57 -3.14 -5.53
CA VAL A 323 14.62 -3.53 -4.57
C VAL A 323 14.68 -2.55 -3.39
N GLY A 324 14.72 -1.23 -3.65
CA GLY A 324 14.78 -0.20 -2.62
C GLY A 324 13.59 -0.25 -1.66
N ALA A 325 12.38 -0.39 -2.21
CA ALA A 325 11.17 -0.55 -1.41
C ALA A 325 11.22 -1.80 -0.52
N THR A 326 11.68 -2.93 -1.06
CA THR A 326 11.82 -4.19 -0.30
C THR A 326 12.83 -4.06 0.84
N VAL A 327 13.95 -3.37 0.62
CA VAL A 327 14.95 -3.12 1.66
C VAL A 327 14.39 -2.23 2.77
N ILE A 328 13.74 -1.11 2.41
CA ILE A 328 13.12 -0.20 3.40
C ILE A 328 12.03 -0.93 4.19
N TRP A 329 11.20 -1.74 3.53
CA TRP A 329 10.18 -2.56 4.19
C TRP A 329 10.79 -3.55 5.20
N GLY A 330 11.85 -4.25 4.84
CA GLY A 330 12.55 -5.17 5.74
C GLY A 330 13.18 -4.45 6.95
N LEU A 331 13.78 -3.28 6.73
CA LEU A 331 14.33 -2.44 7.80
C LEU A 331 13.23 -1.86 8.70
N ALA A 332 12.05 -1.53 8.17
CA ALA A 332 10.91 -1.08 8.95
C ALA A 332 10.40 -2.19 9.90
N LEU A 333 10.39 -3.46 9.45
CA LEU A 333 10.09 -4.61 10.33
C LEU A 333 11.16 -4.79 11.42
N ALA A 334 12.43 -4.60 11.10
CA ALA A 334 13.50 -4.66 12.09
C ALA A 334 13.38 -3.53 13.13
N GLN A 335 13.00 -2.32 12.71
CA GLN A 335 12.74 -1.21 13.63
C GLN A 335 11.50 -1.46 14.50
N LEU A 336 10.44 -2.03 13.92
CA LEU A 336 9.24 -2.42 14.67
C LEU A 336 9.62 -3.44 15.76
N LEU A 337 10.42 -4.45 15.44
CA LEU A 337 10.94 -5.38 16.44
C LEU A 337 11.78 -4.66 17.50
N ALA A 338 12.68 -3.77 17.12
CA ALA A 338 13.53 -3.04 18.07
C ALA A 338 12.69 -2.26 19.10
N GLY A 339 11.56 -1.66 18.69
CA GLY A 339 10.62 -0.96 19.58
C GLY A 339 9.66 -1.89 20.33
N SER A 340 9.64 -3.19 20.06
CA SER A 340 8.68 -4.14 20.64
C SER A 340 9.15 -4.77 21.96
N PHE A 341 10.43 -4.69 22.30
CA PHE A 341 10.91 -5.17 23.60
C PHE A 341 10.55 -4.20 24.73
N ARG A 342 10.07 -4.70 25.86
CA ARG A 342 9.66 -3.87 27.01
C ARG A 342 10.69 -2.83 27.41
N HIS A 343 11.97 -3.22 27.44
CA HIS A 343 13.05 -2.29 27.80
C HIS A 343 13.22 -1.15 26.79
N THR A 344 13.24 -1.46 25.50
CA THR A 344 13.35 -0.44 24.45
C THR A 344 12.05 0.35 24.28
N ALA A 345 10.88 -0.27 24.43
CA ALA A 345 9.58 0.40 24.42
C ALA A 345 9.49 1.46 25.53
N ALA A 346 10.08 1.23 26.69
CA ALA A 346 10.16 2.22 27.76
C ALA A 346 10.98 3.46 27.40
N ILE A 347 11.91 3.34 26.43
CA ILE A 347 12.75 4.44 25.95
C ILE A 347 12.18 5.07 24.68
N VAL A 348 11.63 4.27 23.78
CA VAL A 348 11.25 4.72 22.43
C VAL A 348 9.75 4.55 22.13
N GLY A 349 8.95 4.06 23.07
CA GLY A 349 7.51 3.82 22.91
C GLY A 349 6.65 5.08 22.73
N ALA A 350 7.28 6.16 22.27
CA ALA A 350 6.67 7.45 22.05
C ALA A 350 6.00 7.55 20.68
N THR A 351 5.13 8.55 20.53
CA THR A 351 4.35 8.80 19.31
C THR A 351 5.23 8.88 18.05
N TRP A 352 6.37 9.58 18.13
CA TRP A 352 7.24 9.78 16.98
C TRP A 352 7.97 8.52 16.53
N TRP A 353 8.28 7.59 17.45
CA TRP A 353 8.84 6.29 17.07
C TRP A 353 7.87 5.48 16.22
N ASN A 354 6.60 5.39 16.65
CA ASN A 354 5.57 4.69 15.88
C ASN A 354 5.29 5.38 14.54
N GLU A 355 5.28 6.72 14.51
CA GLU A 355 5.15 7.47 13.25
C GLU A 355 6.34 7.25 12.31
N SER A 356 7.56 7.04 12.83
CA SER A 356 8.72 6.71 12.00
C SER A 356 8.56 5.35 11.33
N ILE A 357 8.15 4.32 12.07
CA ILE A 357 7.89 2.98 11.53
C ILE A 357 6.81 3.06 10.44
N ARG A 358 5.72 3.77 10.71
CA ARG A 358 4.65 3.99 9.75
C ARG A 358 5.15 4.72 8.50
N THR A 359 5.98 5.75 8.64
CA THR A 359 6.58 6.49 7.53
C THR A 359 7.46 5.57 6.67
N ALA A 360 8.26 4.69 7.27
CA ALA A 360 9.07 3.72 6.53
C ALA A 360 8.21 2.74 5.72
N PHE A 361 7.14 2.17 6.31
CA PHE A 361 6.23 1.29 5.59
C PHE A 361 5.50 1.99 4.45
N LEU A 362 4.93 3.17 4.70
CA LEU A 362 4.22 3.93 3.66
C LEU A 362 5.17 4.38 2.55
N GLY A 363 6.41 4.75 2.89
CA GLY A 363 7.46 5.05 1.93
C GLY A 363 7.81 3.83 1.06
N ALA A 364 7.96 2.65 1.65
CA ALA A 364 8.18 1.42 0.91
C ALA A 364 7.01 1.10 -0.03
N PHE A 365 5.78 1.20 0.44
CA PHE A 365 4.58 0.98 -0.37
C PHE A 365 4.48 1.98 -1.52
N GLY A 366 4.78 3.25 -1.26
CA GLY A 366 4.83 4.29 -2.29
C GLY A 366 5.89 3.99 -3.35
N LEU A 367 7.10 3.60 -2.95
CA LEU A 367 8.17 3.22 -3.90
C LEU A 367 7.80 2.00 -4.74
N TRP A 368 7.21 0.94 -4.15
CA TRP A 368 6.71 -0.20 -4.92
C TRP A 368 5.66 0.23 -5.95
N LEU A 369 4.70 1.06 -5.55
CA LEU A 369 3.66 1.54 -6.44
C LEU A 369 4.23 2.41 -7.58
N VAL A 370 5.15 3.32 -7.26
CA VAL A 370 5.80 4.17 -8.26
C VAL A 370 6.60 3.35 -9.27
N GLY A 371 7.40 2.38 -8.80
CA GLY A 371 8.13 1.47 -9.67
C GLY A 371 7.20 0.67 -10.58
N LEU A 372 6.08 0.19 -10.02
CA LEU A 372 5.05 -0.51 -10.78
C LEU A 372 4.40 0.40 -11.84
N MET A 373 4.08 1.65 -11.51
CA MET A 373 3.51 2.60 -12.44
C MET A 373 4.47 2.88 -13.61
N TYR A 374 5.75 3.07 -13.35
CA TYR A 374 6.77 3.25 -14.39
C TYR A 374 6.93 2.00 -15.27
N HIS A 375 6.69 0.82 -14.72
CA HIS A 375 6.75 -0.41 -15.50
C HIS A 375 5.47 -0.65 -16.31
N LEU A 376 4.28 -0.51 -15.70
CA LEU A 376 3.01 -0.88 -16.32
C LEU A 376 2.44 0.18 -17.26
N ILE A 377 2.41 1.47 -16.85
CA ILE A 377 1.69 2.51 -17.60
C ILE A 377 2.21 2.62 -19.04
N PRO A 378 3.53 2.69 -19.29
CA PRO A 378 4.06 2.73 -20.65
C PRO A 378 3.65 1.50 -21.47
N ARG A 379 3.79 0.29 -20.91
CA ARG A 379 3.50 -0.97 -21.59
C ARG A 379 2.03 -1.16 -21.92
N ILE A 380 1.13 -0.80 -21.00
CA ILE A 380 -0.33 -0.86 -21.25
C ILE A 380 -0.76 0.17 -22.29
N ARG A 381 -0.05 1.29 -22.38
CA ARG A 381 -0.35 2.37 -23.34
C ARG A 381 0.37 2.24 -24.67
N GLY A 382 1.24 1.24 -24.82
CA GLY A 382 2.04 1.07 -26.02
C GLY A 382 3.00 2.23 -26.30
N ARG A 383 3.60 2.78 -25.23
CA ARG A 383 4.56 3.89 -25.30
C ARG A 383 5.86 3.52 -24.58
N ALA A 384 6.99 3.76 -25.21
CA ALA A 384 8.29 3.61 -24.54
C ALA A 384 8.50 4.73 -23.51
N LEU A 385 9.12 4.40 -22.39
CA LEU A 385 9.46 5.37 -21.35
C LEU A 385 10.35 6.48 -21.92
N ARG A 386 9.87 7.74 -21.88
CA ARG A 386 10.51 8.87 -22.58
C ARG A 386 11.86 9.27 -21.98
N ALA A 387 11.96 9.29 -20.64
CA ALA A 387 13.14 9.80 -19.94
C ALA A 387 13.59 8.88 -18.79
N PRO A 388 14.27 7.75 -19.05
CA PRO A 388 14.75 6.84 -17.99
C PRO A 388 15.67 7.52 -16.97
N ALA A 389 16.45 8.52 -17.38
CA ALA A 389 17.30 9.29 -16.47
C ALA A 389 16.48 10.05 -15.40
N MET A 390 15.32 10.62 -15.76
CA MET A 390 14.43 11.27 -14.81
C MET A 390 13.80 10.26 -13.83
N VAL A 391 13.54 9.03 -14.27
CA VAL A 391 13.06 7.97 -13.38
C VAL A 391 14.14 7.59 -12.38
N ASN A 392 15.41 7.53 -12.79
CA ASN A 392 16.53 7.34 -11.88
C ASN A 392 16.70 8.49 -10.89
N LEU A 393 16.54 9.74 -11.36
CA LEU A 393 16.55 10.92 -10.49
C LEU A 393 15.42 10.85 -9.47
N HIS A 394 14.18 10.53 -9.91
CA HIS A 394 13.04 10.33 -9.01
C HIS A 394 13.34 9.26 -7.94
N PHE A 395 13.91 8.11 -8.35
CA PHE A 395 14.27 7.06 -7.39
C PHE A 395 15.15 7.59 -6.27
N TRP A 396 16.23 8.28 -6.60
CA TRP A 396 17.17 8.78 -5.59
C TRP A 396 16.55 9.88 -4.73
N ILE A 397 15.90 10.88 -5.34
CA ILE A 397 15.26 11.98 -4.63
C ILE A 397 14.16 11.43 -3.70
N GLY A 398 13.25 10.60 -4.23
CA GLY A 398 12.15 10.04 -3.44
C GLY A 398 12.65 9.13 -2.31
N THR A 399 13.63 8.27 -2.57
CA THR A 399 14.20 7.37 -1.56
C THR A 399 14.92 8.16 -0.46
N VAL A 400 15.73 9.14 -0.83
CA VAL A 400 16.43 10.02 0.14
C VAL A 400 15.40 10.77 0.99
N GLY A 401 14.34 11.32 0.38
CA GLY A 401 13.26 11.98 1.11
C GLY A 401 12.59 11.05 2.12
N VAL A 402 12.22 9.82 1.72
CA VAL A 402 11.64 8.82 2.62
C VAL A 402 12.59 8.50 3.77
N VAL A 403 13.88 8.26 3.49
CA VAL A 403 14.87 7.89 4.52
C VAL A 403 15.11 9.05 5.51
N ILE A 404 15.23 10.28 5.03
CA ILE A 404 15.39 11.45 5.91
C ILE A 404 14.15 11.63 6.79
N ALA A 405 12.94 11.55 6.23
CA ALA A 405 11.69 11.65 6.99
C ALA A 405 11.61 10.56 8.06
N TRP A 406 11.91 9.34 7.69
CA TRP A 406 11.94 8.18 8.58
C TRP A 406 12.92 8.37 9.74
N LEU A 407 14.18 8.68 9.45
CA LEU A 407 15.22 8.85 10.47
C LEU A 407 14.98 10.06 11.36
N SER A 408 14.49 11.18 10.81
CA SER A 408 14.09 12.37 11.58
C SER A 408 13.03 12.03 12.63
N LEU A 409 11.99 11.28 12.24
CA LEU A 409 10.93 10.85 13.16
C LEU A 409 11.43 9.80 14.16
N ALA A 410 12.33 8.88 13.77
CA ALA A 410 12.92 7.91 14.67
C ALA A 410 13.73 8.61 15.76
N LEU A 411 14.55 9.60 15.39
CA LEU A 411 15.33 10.42 16.33
C LEU A 411 14.40 11.23 17.24
N ALA A 412 13.33 11.83 16.72
CA ALA A 412 12.32 12.51 17.52
C ALA A 412 11.69 11.57 18.55
N GLY A 413 11.41 10.31 18.16
CA GLY A 413 10.88 9.28 19.07
C GLY A 413 11.86 8.93 20.21
N VAL A 414 13.14 8.78 19.90
CA VAL A 414 14.18 8.56 20.93
C VAL A 414 14.30 9.73 21.90
N VAL A 415 14.36 10.96 21.38
CA VAL A 415 14.43 12.19 22.21
C VAL A 415 13.18 12.32 23.09
N GLN A 416 12.00 12.12 22.53
CA GLN A 416 10.74 12.19 23.27
C GLN A 416 10.69 11.12 24.36
N GLY A 417 11.03 9.87 24.05
CA GLY A 417 10.99 8.77 25.01
C GLY A 417 12.00 8.96 26.15
N TYR A 418 13.21 9.42 25.83
CA TYR A 418 14.22 9.74 26.83
C TYR A 418 13.77 10.83 27.81
N LEU A 419 13.21 11.95 27.29
CA LEU A 419 12.74 13.06 28.12
C LEU A 419 11.55 12.66 28.99
N LEU A 420 10.63 11.83 28.49
CA LEU A 420 9.51 11.29 29.29
C LEU A 420 10.02 10.41 30.43
N ARG A 421 11.03 9.57 30.17
CA ARG A 421 11.62 8.72 31.20
C ARG A 421 12.34 9.52 32.28
N VAL A 422 13.20 10.46 31.92
CA VAL A 422 13.91 11.34 32.87
C VAL A 422 12.91 12.12 33.73
N GLY A 423 11.84 12.65 33.15
CA GLY A 423 10.78 13.32 33.88
C GLY A 423 10.08 12.40 34.89
N ALA A 424 9.86 11.13 34.55
CA ALA A 424 9.26 10.17 35.48
C ALA A 424 10.21 9.77 36.62
N GLU A 425 11.51 9.63 36.36
CA GLU A 425 12.54 9.28 37.37
C GLU A 425 12.84 10.42 38.34
N THR A 426 12.69 11.68 37.92
CA THR A 426 12.97 12.88 38.75
C THR A 426 11.77 13.35 39.60
N GLY A 427 10.77 12.51 39.80
CA GLY A 427 9.66 12.77 40.72
C GLY A 427 8.46 13.52 40.14
N GLY A 428 8.29 13.51 38.82
CA GLY A 428 7.03 13.85 38.20
C GLY A 428 6.66 15.33 38.14
N GLU A 429 7.57 16.24 38.41
CA GLU A 429 7.39 17.68 38.16
C GLU A 429 7.53 18.10 36.69
N VAL A 430 7.43 17.16 35.77
CA VAL A 430 7.03 17.52 34.42
C VAL A 430 5.55 17.82 34.50
N ALA A 431 5.23 18.99 35.11
CA ALA A 431 3.88 19.54 35.08
C ALA A 431 3.34 19.35 33.68
N VAL A 432 2.16 18.77 33.57
CA VAL A 432 1.56 18.28 32.29
C VAL A 432 1.66 19.33 31.15
N GLY A 433 1.77 20.62 31.43
CA GLY A 433 2.00 21.68 30.48
C GLY A 433 3.47 21.95 30.12
N GLU A 434 4.34 22.22 31.10
CA GLU A 434 5.74 22.60 30.85
C GLU A 434 6.59 21.46 30.30
N GLY A 435 6.32 20.21 30.70
CA GLY A 435 7.03 19.04 30.19
C GLY A 435 6.78 18.79 28.71
N TRP A 436 5.54 18.94 28.27
CA TRP A 436 5.20 18.82 26.86
C TRP A 436 5.78 19.96 26.02
N LEU A 437 5.85 21.18 26.53
CA LEU A 437 6.50 22.31 25.86
C LEU A 437 8.01 22.05 25.68
N ARG A 438 8.70 21.52 26.71
CA ARG A 438 10.12 21.13 26.62
C ARG A 438 10.35 20.02 25.61
N ILE A 439 9.50 18.97 25.63
CA ILE A 439 9.56 17.89 24.64
C ILE A 439 9.34 18.43 23.24
N SER A 440 8.31 19.27 23.03
CA SER A 440 8.00 19.86 21.72
C SER A 440 9.18 20.70 21.20
N ALA A 441 9.79 21.52 22.03
CA ALA A 441 10.97 22.29 21.66
C ALA A 441 12.17 21.40 21.30
N ALA A 442 12.41 20.33 22.07
CA ALA A 442 13.51 19.41 21.83
C ALA A 442 13.35 18.59 20.53
N VAL A 443 12.12 18.23 20.13
CA VAL A 443 11.89 17.47 18.90
C VAL A 443 11.74 18.36 17.66
N GLN A 444 11.55 19.66 17.82
CA GLN A 444 11.32 20.57 16.70
C GLN A 444 12.38 20.52 15.60
N PRO A 445 13.70 20.43 15.87
CA PRO A 445 14.70 20.30 14.81
C PRO A 445 14.49 19.06 13.93
N MET A 446 14.03 17.94 14.53
CA MET A 446 13.70 16.71 13.79
C MET A 446 12.45 16.89 12.93
N LEU A 447 11.46 17.64 13.40
CA LEU A 447 10.26 17.97 12.63
C LEU A 447 10.58 18.89 11.45
N VAL A 448 11.53 19.82 11.60
CA VAL A 448 12.08 20.62 10.50
C VAL A 448 12.80 19.71 9.49
N GLY A 449 13.60 18.73 9.96
CA GLY A 449 14.22 17.73 9.11
C GLY A 449 13.20 16.90 8.31
N ARG A 450 12.09 16.50 8.95
CA ARG A 450 10.95 15.85 8.27
C ARG A 450 10.29 16.78 7.22
N LEU A 451 10.12 18.07 7.52
CA LEU A 451 9.58 19.03 6.57
C LEU A 451 10.50 19.18 5.34
N ALA A 452 11.81 19.31 5.56
CA ALA A 452 12.81 19.33 4.48
C ALA A 452 12.75 18.05 3.63
N ALA A 453 12.64 16.88 4.25
CA ALA A 453 12.42 15.61 3.56
C ALA A 453 11.13 15.61 2.71
N GLY A 454 10.09 16.29 3.17
CA GLY A 454 8.85 16.48 2.43
C GLY A 454 9.06 17.15 1.06
N VAL A 455 10.02 18.09 0.94
CA VAL A 455 10.38 18.72 -0.33
C VAL A 455 10.91 17.70 -1.33
N PHE A 456 11.74 16.77 -0.87
CA PHE A 456 12.25 15.68 -1.74
C PHE A 456 11.11 14.77 -2.22
N VAL A 457 10.22 14.36 -1.33
CA VAL A 457 9.05 13.52 -1.69
C VAL A 457 8.14 14.29 -2.65
N PHE A 458 7.87 15.57 -2.38
CA PHE A 458 7.10 16.44 -3.27
C PHE A 458 7.71 16.49 -4.67
N THR A 459 9.00 16.77 -4.76
CA THR A 459 9.74 16.81 -6.03
C THR A 459 9.67 15.44 -6.75
N GLY A 460 9.79 14.33 -6.02
CA GLY A 460 9.63 12.98 -6.56
C GLY A 460 8.27 12.78 -7.22
N ILE A 461 7.18 13.17 -6.56
CA ILE A 461 5.82 13.02 -7.12
C ILE A 461 5.63 13.93 -8.34
N VAL A 462 6.14 15.17 -8.32
CA VAL A 462 6.11 16.06 -9.49
C VAL A 462 6.87 15.42 -10.68
N LEU A 463 8.04 14.83 -10.42
CA LEU A 463 8.79 14.09 -11.45
C LEU A 463 8.02 12.89 -11.99
N LEU A 464 7.30 12.15 -11.14
CA LEU A 464 6.43 11.05 -11.57
C LEU A 464 5.36 11.54 -12.54
N LEU A 465 4.59 12.55 -12.12
CA LEU A 465 3.48 13.08 -12.91
C LEU A 465 3.97 13.65 -14.26
N TYR A 466 5.04 14.44 -14.22
CA TYR A 466 5.65 15.01 -15.42
C TYR A 466 6.16 13.92 -16.36
N ASN A 467 6.92 12.94 -15.85
CA ASN A 467 7.53 11.91 -16.69
C ASN A 467 6.47 10.96 -17.30
N VAL A 468 5.42 10.62 -16.54
CA VAL A 468 4.29 9.85 -17.08
C VAL A 468 3.57 10.64 -18.18
N GLN A 469 3.28 11.92 -17.95
CA GLN A 469 2.65 12.79 -18.96
C GLN A 469 3.49 12.86 -20.24
N ARG A 470 4.80 13.12 -20.12
CA ARG A 470 5.72 13.19 -21.28
C ARG A 470 5.86 11.84 -22.00
N THR A 471 5.87 10.73 -21.25
CA THR A 471 5.89 9.39 -21.83
C THR A 471 4.64 9.12 -22.69
N LEU A 472 3.47 9.53 -22.21
CA LEU A 472 2.22 9.34 -22.93
C LEU A 472 2.09 10.25 -24.16
N ALA A 473 2.62 11.47 -24.07
CA ALA A 473 2.55 12.46 -25.16
C ALA A 473 3.63 12.23 -26.24
N GLU A 474 4.85 11.90 -25.84
CA GLU A 474 6.04 11.94 -26.70
C GLU A 474 6.85 10.63 -26.74
N GLY A 475 6.45 9.61 -25.96
CA GLY A 475 7.09 8.30 -26.00
C GLY A 475 6.93 7.66 -27.37
N SER A 476 7.99 7.02 -27.90
CA SER A 476 7.91 6.24 -29.14
C SER A 476 6.87 5.12 -28.99
N GLU A 477 6.20 4.81 -30.09
CA GLU A 477 5.22 3.73 -30.09
C GLU A 477 5.93 2.38 -29.95
N ILE A 478 5.40 1.54 -29.07
CA ILE A 478 5.79 0.14 -28.90
C ILE A 478 4.52 -0.70 -28.94
N GLU A 479 4.66 -1.97 -29.26
CA GLU A 479 3.53 -2.88 -29.16
C GLU A 479 3.06 -2.98 -27.68
N PRO A 480 1.76 -2.74 -27.40
CA PRO A 480 1.25 -2.89 -26.04
C PRO A 480 1.45 -4.32 -25.55
N GLU A 481 1.87 -4.47 -24.29
CA GLU A 481 2.04 -5.80 -23.69
C GLU A 481 0.69 -6.56 -23.68
N PRO A 482 0.59 -7.70 -24.39
CA PRO A 482 -0.68 -8.42 -24.51
C PRO A 482 -1.11 -8.99 -23.14
N VAL A 483 -2.42 -9.00 -22.90
CA VAL A 483 -2.99 -9.63 -21.68
C VAL A 483 -2.86 -11.15 -21.74
N VAL A 484 -3.04 -11.71 -22.94
CA VAL A 484 -2.89 -13.13 -23.22
C VAL A 484 -1.80 -13.28 -24.27
N ALA A 485 -0.74 -14.02 -23.94
CA ALA A 485 0.34 -14.26 -24.89
C ALA A 485 -0.21 -14.98 -26.14
N PRO A 486 0.26 -14.61 -27.36
CA PRO A 486 -0.04 -15.39 -28.55
C PRO A 486 0.39 -16.85 -28.31
N ARG A 487 -0.48 -17.81 -28.62
CA ARG A 487 -0.08 -19.23 -28.65
C ARG A 487 0.90 -19.36 -29.80
N GLU A 488 2.14 -19.78 -29.53
CA GLU A 488 3.01 -20.23 -30.59
C GLU A 488 2.27 -21.31 -31.38
N PRO A 489 2.19 -21.22 -32.72
CA PRO A 489 1.64 -22.31 -33.53
C PRO A 489 2.43 -23.57 -33.14
N ALA A 490 1.72 -24.62 -32.73
CA ALA A 490 2.32 -25.90 -32.42
C ALA A 490 3.22 -26.24 -33.63
N ALA A 491 4.54 -26.40 -33.37
CA ALA A 491 5.48 -26.81 -34.40
C ALA A 491 4.88 -28.04 -35.05
N VAL A 492 4.50 -27.89 -36.31
CA VAL A 492 4.00 -29.01 -37.12
C VAL A 492 5.18 -29.97 -37.20
N GLY A 493 5.17 -30.95 -36.34
CA GLY A 493 6.19 -32.00 -36.31
C GLY A 493 6.22 -32.68 -37.67
N GLY A 494 7.20 -32.31 -38.49
CA GLY A 494 7.56 -33.08 -39.64
C GLY A 494 8.01 -34.47 -39.16
N ARG A 495 7.12 -35.44 -39.24
CA ARG A 495 7.52 -36.83 -39.32
C ARG A 495 8.07 -37.05 -40.72
N THR A 496 9.37 -37.19 -40.82
CA THR A 496 10.02 -37.96 -41.88
C THR A 496 10.66 -39.19 -41.28
#